data_ee4dde050822d44ef945c324c11a25c1
#
_entry.id   ee4dde050822d44ef945c324c11a25c1
#
_cell.length_a   1.000
_cell.length_b   1.000
_cell.length_c   1.000
_cell.angle_alpha   90.00
_cell.angle_beta   90.00
_cell.angle_gamma   90.00
#
_symmetry.space_group_name_H-M   'P 1'
#
loop_
_entity.id
_entity.type
_entity.pdbx_description
1 polymer ?
#
loop_
_entity_poly.entity_id
_entity_poly.type
_entity_poly.pdbx_seq_one_letter_code
_entity_poly.pdbx_strand_id
1 'polypeptide(L)'
;MKARFLIGFLFLAGTVAYAQQFSGDVLGKHNLGPTGTSPLKGGLSAPCLYCHAPHSGLGSPALWNQTLTKQTYTTYTSTTETETGATQPLLGSDSNLCLSCHDGSIAPGQTVAYGRFPMSGSMTAADNFGSNLSSSHPFSLVLPLKDSADLVPSFYNSGTTADPTGAVKLINGNIECTSCHNAHVEATDLVGLNFLVRDGSSGQLCLACHTSTSRTVNNVSNYLAGWTTSVHATAANKIAAQPGVNLGAYPTVALNGCASCHMVHNAPGAARLLRGKNENDCTSCHGAGGNMSPVALNVSAEFAKAGHPYSTGGGTHDAAEAVLLNQNRHATCVDCHNPHAALQVTAFLAPPALRPSQASVEGISATDGITVLNPAVNQFENCFRCHGTSTGKTLVPATYGYLPVWAVSAVDPLNVIPQFSLQASSSHPVTHVSNSPYPQLSLRPFMLNEDGLTPGRAMGTQILCTDCHNSDDNREFGGAGPNGPHGSKWTHILERQYVMSQAAVPGQLIANLFPTPDLSVNGPYALCGKCHDLTQVVANTTFSEHARHINDGFSCSTCHTAHGMGATSGSISGERLVNFDVNVVAPNGNTPISYNRATNSCTLTCHQHAHSGVAAPAAVKRRK
;
A
#
# COMPACT_ATOMS: atom_id res chain seq x y z
N MET A 1 43.22 -50.79 37.84
CA MET A 1 42.57 -49.65 38.51
C MET A 1 43.11 -48.35 37.93
N LYS A 2 42.34 -47.72 37.10
CA LYS A 2 42.69 -46.38 36.54
C LYS A 2 41.53 -45.46 36.87
N ALA A 3 41.73 -44.53 37.80
CA ALA A 3 40.78 -43.52 38.19
C ALA A 3 40.78 -42.40 37.09
N ARG A 4 39.59 -42.09 36.54
CA ARG A 4 39.38 -40.93 35.65
C ARG A 4 38.80 -39.81 36.50
N PHE A 5 39.57 -38.73 36.64
CA PHE A 5 39.10 -37.45 37.16
C PHE A 5 38.27 -36.73 36.09
N LEU A 6 37.02 -36.47 36.40
CA LEU A 6 36.12 -35.64 35.58
C LEU A 6 36.18 -34.21 36.17
N ILE A 7 36.81 -33.30 35.45
CA ILE A 7 36.81 -31.87 35.79
C ILE A 7 35.56 -31.25 35.18
N GLY A 8 34.58 -30.93 36.02
CA GLY A 8 33.40 -30.17 35.62
C GLY A 8 33.73 -28.68 35.56
N PHE A 9 33.66 -28.11 34.34
CA PHE A 9 33.67 -26.68 34.16
C PHE A 9 32.29 -26.10 34.50
N LEU A 10 32.22 -25.41 35.61
CA LEU A 10 31.05 -24.59 35.96
C LEU A 10 31.13 -23.27 35.19
N PHE A 11 30.30 -23.11 34.16
CA PHE A 11 30.08 -21.80 33.56
C PHE A 11 29.18 -20.98 34.47
N LEU A 12 29.77 -20.05 35.21
CA LEU A 12 29.03 -18.94 35.83
C LEU A 12 28.61 -17.99 34.71
N ALA A 13 27.35 -18.08 34.26
CA ALA A 13 26.71 -17.02 33.50
C ALA A 13 26.45 -15.86 34.44
N GLY A 14 27.37 -14.91 34.46
CA GLY A 14 27.18 -13.65 35.13
C GLY A 14 26.10 -12.88 34.36
N THR A 15 24.89 -12.85 34.86
CA THR A 15 23.90 -11.84 34.46
C THR A 15 24.44 -10.49 34.91
N VAL A 16 24.93 -9.70 33.97
CA VAL A 16 25.21 -8.28 34.22
C VAL A 16 23.85 -7.63 34.41
N ALA A 17 23.42 -7.53 35.68
CA ALA A 17 22.34 -6.64 36.04
C ALA A 17 22.84 -5.22 35.78
N TYR A 18 22.38 -4.62 34.71
CA TYR A 18 22.49 -3.17 34.56
C TYR A 18 21.64 -2.53 35.65
N ALA A 19 22.26 -2.26 36.78
CA ALA A 19 21.67 -1.36 37.78
C ALA A 19 21.48 -0.02 37.06
N GLN A 20 20.23 0.38 36.90
CA GLN A 20 19.87 1.73 36.44
C GLN A 20 20.47 2.70 37.43
N GLN A 21 21.60 3.28 37.11
CA GLN A 21 22.25 4.30 37.93
C GLN A 21 21.42 5.57 37.73
N PHE A 22 20.50 5.83 38.66
CA PHE A 22 19.91 7.15 38.80
C PHE A 22 20.99 8.11 39.30
N SER A 23 21.88 8.52 38.40
CA SER A 23 22.73 9.65 38.68
C SER A 23 21.86 10.92 38.60
N GLY A 24 21.77 11.71 39.64
CA GLY A 24 21.09 12.98 39.64
C GLY A 24 21.78 14.04 38.76
N ASP A 25 22.73 13.62 37.94
CA ASP A 25 23.50 14.47 37.04
C ASP A 25 22.88 14.52 35.67
N VAL A 26 22.72 15.71 35.10
CA VAL A 26 22.32 15.92 33.73
C VAL A 26 23.46 15.47 32.82
N LEU A 27 23.30 14.34 32.15
CA LEU A 27 24.26 13.82 31.22
C LEU A 27 23.76 14.02 29.77
N GLY A 28 24.69 14.23 28.85
CA GLY A 28 24.37 14.43 27.44
C GLY A 28 24.11 15.90 27.07
N LYS A 29 23.32 16.10 26.00
CA LYS A 29 23.14 17.43 25.38
C LYS A 29 22.44 18.47 26.26
N HIS A 30 21.72 18.07 27.28
CA HIS A 30 21.15 19.00 28.25
C HIS A 30 22.14 19.47 29.31
N ASN A 31 23.35 18.92 29.36
CA ASN A 31 24.44 19.53 30.15
C ASN A 31 24.93 20.79 29.44
N LEU A 32 24.33 21.92 29.75
CA LEU A 32 24.64 23.23 29.18
C LEU A 32 25.87 23.89 29.83
N GLY A 33 26.54 23.22 30.76
CA GLY A 33 27.77 23.69 31.35
C GLY A 33 28.94 23.77 30.37
N PRO A 34 30.04 24.46 30.71
CA PRO A 34 31.16 24.72 29.79
C PRO A 34 31.86 23.43 29.34
N THR A 35 31.78 22.36 30.13
CA THR A 35 32.39 21.05 29.85
C THR A 35 31.37 20.02 29.32
N GLY A 36 30.09 20.39 29.17
CA GLY A 36 29.03 19.50 28.66
C GLY A 36 29.21 19.17 27.20
N THR A 37 28.42 18.18 26.71
CA THR A 37 28.40 17.76 25.32
C THR A 37 27.39 18.55 24.48
N SER A 38 26.62 19.44 25.08
CA SER A 38 25.68 20.29 24.37
C SER A 38 26.32 21.13 23.27
N PRO A 39 25.71 21.31 22.11
CA PRO A 39 26.15 22.30 21.13
C PRO A 39 25.93 23.75 21.64
N LEU A 40 25.04 23.93 22.61
CA LEU A 40 24.76 25.20 23.30
C LEU A 40 25.39 25.17 24.66
N LYS A 41 26.29 26.10 24.96
CA LYS A 41 27.06 26.13 26.23
C LYS A 41 26.97 27.47 26.94
N GLY A 42 26.80 27.41 28.22
CA GLY A 42 26.88 28.56 29.12
C GLY A 42 28.10 28.49 30.03
N GLY A 43 28.35 29.58 30.72
CA GLY A 43 29.52 29.75 31.62
C GLY A 43 29.39 29.11 33.00
N LEU A 44 28.19 28.62 33.39
CA LEU A 44 27.98 28.02 34.72
C LEU A 44 28.41 26.56 34.74
N SER A 45 29.23 26.19 35.73
CA SER A 45 29.62 24.79 35.94
C SER A 45 28.50 23.94 36.55
N ALA A 46 27.43 24.52 37.03
CA ALA A 46 26.26 23.85 37.59
C ALA A 46 25.13 23.79 36.52
N PRO A 47 25.04 22.75 35.69
CA PRO A 47 24.10 22.71 34.59
C PRO A 47 22.63 22.73 35.04
N CYS A 48 22.34 22.30 36.26
CA CYS A 48 20.99 22.30 36.83
C CYS A 48 20.35 23.69 36.85
N LEU A 49 21.15 24.74 37.05
CA LEU A 49 20.66 26.11 37.23
C LEU A 49 20.06 26.75 35.96
N TYR A 50 20.33 26.20 34.79
CA TYR A 50 19.67 26.65 33.56
C TYR A 50 18.18 26.30 33.58
N CYS A 51 17.81 25.17 34.18
CA CYS A 51 16.46 24.64 34.21
C CYS A 51 15.77 24.79 35.57
N HIS A 52 16.52 24.76 36.68
CA HIS A 52 15.98 24.76 38.05
C HIS A 52 16.61 25.86 38.91
N ALA A 53 15.81 26.43 39.78
CA ALA A 53 16.29 27.34 40.84
C ALA A 53 15.74 26.89 42.19
N PRO A 54 16.59 26.61 43.19
CA PRO A 54 16.13 26.21 44.52
C PRO A 54 15.33 27.30 45.21
N HIS A 55 15.58 28.56 44.81
CA HIS A 55 14.89 29.74 45.31
C HIS A 55 14.58 30.70 44.16
N SER A 56 13.48 31.44 44.26
CA SER A 56 13.09 32.49 43.32
C SER A 56 12.82 32.03 41.88
N GLY A 57 12.66 30.72 41.65
CA GLY A 57 12.15 30.19 40.40
C GLY A 57 10.62 30.33 40.30
N LEU A 58 10.04 29.77 39.24
CA LEU A 58 8.59 29.80 39.02
C LEU A 58 7.79 28.90 40.00
N GLY A 59 8.48 28.20 40.90
CA GLY A 59 7.85 27.27 41.84
C GLY A 59 7.54 25.92 41.22
N SER A 60 6.35 25.37 41.46
CA SER A 60 5.88 24.14 40.87
C SER A 60 5.44 24.37 39.42
N PRO A 61 5.68 23.39 38.50
CA PRO A 61 6.42 22.15 38.73
C PRO A 61 7.94 22.37 38.68
N ALA A 62 8.68 21.45 39.30
CA ALA A 62 10.13 21.30 39.18
C ALA A 62 11.01 22.51 39.53
N LEU A 63 10.52 23.52 40.27
CA LEU A 63 11.27 24.76 40.59
C LEU A 63 11.88 25.40 39.32
N TRP A 64 11.09 25.51 38.28
CA TRP A 64 11.56 25.90 36.95
C TRP A 64 12.18 27.29 36.93
N ASN A 65 13.28 27.44 36.25
CA ASN A 65 14.07 28.66 36.22
C ASN A 65 14.13 29.35 34.84
N GLN A 66 13.97 28.61 33.74
CA GLN A 66 13.92 29.21 32.42
C GLN A 66 12.62 30.03 32.26
N THR A 67 12.70 31.19 31.64
CA THR A 67 11.52 32.02 31.34
C THR A 67 10.58 31.25 30.41
N LEU A 68 9.29 31.20 30.77
CA LEU A 68 8.30 30.52 29.94
C LEU A 68 7.93 31.35 28.70
N THR A 69 7.71 30.64 27.61
CA THR A 69 7.18 31.22 26.38
C THR A 69 5.75 31.73 26.58
N LYS A 70 5.36 32.70 25.75
CA LYS A 70 3.98 33.20 25.64
C LYS A 70 3.39 32.92 24.26
N GLN A 71 4.00 31.99 23.52
CA GLN A 71 3.53 31.64 22.18
C GLN A 71 2.17 30.92 22.21
N THR A 72 1.39 31.16 21.18
CA THR A 72 0.21 30.36 20.87
C THR A 72 0.63 29.33 19.83
N TYR A 73 0.27 28.07 20.03
CA TYR A 73 0.69 26.97 19.17
C TYR A 73 -0.44 26.52 18.27
N THR A 74 -0.10 26.25 17.01
CA THR A 74 -0.95 25.42 16.14
C THR A 74 -0.64 23.97 16.43
N THR A 75 -1.64 23.23 16.89
CA THR A 75 -1.48 21.84 17.32
C THR A 75 -1.81 20.86 16.21
N TYR A 76 -1.51 19.58 16.41
CA TYR A 76 -1.79 18.52 15.47
C TYR A 76 -3.29 18.39 15.20
N THR A 77 -3.65 18.17 13.93
CA THR A 77 -5.00 17.82 13.51
C THR A 77 -4.91 16.81 12.38
N SER A 78 -5.70 15.77 12.47
CA SER A 78 -5.87 14.79 11.38
C SER A 78 -7.27 14.17 11.46
N THR A 79 -7.66 13.49 10.40
CA THR A 79 -8.92 12.72 10.38
C THR A 79 -8.89 11.57 11.38
N THR A 80 -7.73 10.96 11.61
CA THR A 80 -7.56 9.91 12.63
C THR A 80 -7.71 10.45 14.05
N GLU A 81 -7.21 11.65 14.32
CA GLU A 81 -7.42 12.31 15.61
C GLU A 81 -8.91 12.63 15.85
N THR A 82 -9.58 13.10 14.82
CA THR A 82 -11.03 13.39 14.87
C THR A 82 -11.83 12.13 15.14
N GLU A 83 -11.44 10.99 14.57
CA GLU A 83 -12.06 9.70 14.84
C GLU A 83 -11.91 9.27 16.30
N THR A 84 -10.80 9.57 16.95
CA THR A 84 -10.64 9.32 18.39
C THR A 84 -11.52 10.23 19.25
N GLY A 85 -12.12 11.27 18.65
CA GLY A 85 -12.96 12.24 19.34
C GLY A 85 -12.18 13.15 20.30
N ALA A 86 -10.85 13.11 20.23
CA ALA A 86 -9.98 13.99 20.98
C ALA A 86 -9.77 15.29 20.21
N THR A 87 -10.03 16.42 20.87
CA THR A 87 -9.55 17.72 20.41
C THR A 87 -8.32 18.05 21.23
N GLN A 88 -7.20 18.32 20.56
CA GLN A 88 -5.98 18.63 21.29
C GLN A 88 -6.18 19.90 22.11
N PRO A 89 -6.08 19.83 23.46
CA PRO A 89 -6.25 20.98 24.34
C PRO A 89 -5.05 21.92 24.24
N LEU A 90 -5.14 23.03 25.00
CA LEU A 90 -3.96 23.87 25.27
C LEU A 90 -2.86 23.01 25.91
N LEU A 91 -1.62 23.33 25.57
CA LEU A 91 -0.47 22.56 26.05
C LEU A 91 -0.41 22.50 27.57
N GLY A 92 -0.12 21.35 28.12
CA GLY A 92 0.06 21.13 29.54
C GLY A 92 1.30 21.80 30.10
N SER A 93 1.37 21.86 31.40
CA SER A 93 2.44 22.57 32.12
C SER A 93 3.83 22.03 31.79
N ASP A 94 3.98 20.70 31.72
CA ASP A 94 5.30 20.08 31.54
C ASP A 94 5.83 20.31 30.12
N SER A 95 4.98 20.23 29.10
CA SER A 95 5.37 20.54 27.73
C SER A 95 5.78 21.99 27.53
N ASN A 96 5.14 22.94 28.24
CA ASN A 96 5.51 24.34 28.21
C ASN A 96 6.92 24.61 28.80
N LEU A 97 7.36 23.78 29.77
CA LEU A 97 8.73 23.88 30.29
C LEU A 97 9.74 23.56 29.16
N CYS A 98 9.51 22.51 28.40
CA CYS A 98 10.38 22.12 27.30
C CYS A 98 10.37 23.18 26.18
N LEU A 99 9.18 23.64 25.80
CA LEU A 99 9.01 24.64 24.75
C LEU A 99 9.59 26.01 25.11
N SER A 100 9.83 26.30 26.38
CA SER A 100 10.54 27.51 26.78
C SER A 100 11.96 27.67 26.22
N CYS A 101 12.52 26.55 25.70
CA CYS A 101 13.75 26.55 24.92
C CYS A 101 13.51 26.04 23.49
N HIS A 102 12.63 25.04 23.31
CA HIS A 102 12.48 24.30 22.08
C HIS A 102 11.50 24.93 21.08
N ASP A 103 10.83 26.04 21.39
CA ASP A 103 10.02 26.80 20.42
C ASP A 103 10.78 27.93 19.71
N GLY A 104 12.01 28.19 20.14
CA GLY A 104 12.86 29.26 19.59
C GLY A 104 12.46 30.69 19.94
N SER A 105 11.41 30.89 20.73
CA SER A 105 10.95 32.25 21.10
C SER A 105 11.72 32.87 22.25
N ILE A 106 12.19 32.06 23.18
CA ILE A 106 13.00 32.48 24.34
C ILE A 106 14.43 31.97 24.18
N ALA A 107 15.39 32.84 24.32
CA ALA A 107 16.79 32.42 24.29
C ALA A 107 17.11 31.50 25.50
N PRO A 108 17.70 30.32 25.26
CA PRO A 108 18.18 29.47 26.33
C PRO A 108 19.12 30.24 27.27
N GLY A 109 18.97 30.00 28.59
CA GLY A 109 19.69 30.76 29.61
C GLY A 109 19.03 32.07 30.04
N GLN A 110 17.84 32.38 29.49
CA GLN A 110 17.01 33.48 30.00
C GLN A 110 16.25 32.99 31.24
N THR A 111 16.84 33.19 32.41
CA THR A 111 16.32 32.62 33.65
C THR A 111 15.53 33.63 34.48
N VAL A 112 14.58 33.12 35.28
CA VAL A 112 13.72 33.92 36.15
C VAL A 112 14.47 34.39 37.41
N ALA A 113 15.20 33.46 38.05
CA ALA A 113 15.87 33.74 39.33
C ALA A 113 17.19 34.51 39.19
N TYR A 114 17.91 34.31 38.08
CA TYR A 114 19.28 34.81 37.94
C TYR A 114 19.49 35.73 36.73
N GLY A 115 18.43 36.07 36.03
CA GLY A 115 18.52 36.84 34.79
C GLY A 115 19.13 36.02 33.62
N ARG A 116 19.79 36.71 32.69
CA ARG A 116 20.32 36.07 31.48
C ARG A 116 21.74 35.55 31.72
N PHE A 117 21.92 34.23 31.51
CA PHE A 117 23.25 33.64 31.38
C PHE A 117 23.75 33.79 29.95
N PRO A 118 24.98 34.28 29.75
CA PRO A 118 25.58 34.26 28.42
C PRO A 118 25.73 32.84 27.91
N MET A 119 25.21 32.58 26.70
CA MET A 119 25.32 31.29 26.02
C MET A 119 26.14 31.46 24.76
N SER A 120 26.87 30.40 24.37
CA SER A 120 27.58 30.28 23.10
C SER A 120 27.09 29.05 22.35
N GLY A 121 27.20 29.08 21.02
CA GLY A 121 26.65 28.04 20.16
C GLY A 121 25.17 28.26 19.84
N SER A 122 24.53 27.28 19.25
CA SER A 122 23.10 27.32 18.87
C SER A 122 22.48 25.96 18.94
N MET A 123 21.18 25.90 19.14
CA MET A 123 20.37 24.72 18.93
C MET A 123 20.31 24.41 17.43
N THR A 124 20.19 23.14 17.08
CA THR A 124 19.97 22.73 15.68
C THR A 124 18.54 23.04 15.26
N ALA A 125 18.30 23.10 13.93
CA ALA A 125 16.94 23.26 13.42
C ALA A 125 16.01 22.10 13.83
N ALA A 126 16.56 20.91 14.04
CA ALA A 126 15.80 19.75 14.49
C ALA A 126 15.33 19.87 15.95
N ASP A 127 16.05 20.65 16.77
CA ASP A 127 15.71 20.87 18.18
C ASP A 127 14.77 22.07 18.39
N ASN A 128 14.44 22.79 17.33
CA ASN A 128 13.55 23.94 17.36
C ASN A 128 12.22 23.61 16.66
N PHE A 129 11.17 23.44 17.44
CA PHE A 129 9.84 23.05 16.94
C PHE A 129 9.03 24.26 16.43
N GLY A 130 9.41 25.49 16.79
CA GLY A 130 8.63 26.68 16.50
C GLY A 130 7.28 26.69 17.22
N SER A 131 6.35 27.52 16.70
CA SER A 131 4.97 27.60 17.18
C SER A 131 3.99 26.74 16.39
N ASN A 132 4.41 26.17 15.28
CA ASN A 132 3.56 25.28 14.47
C ASN A 132 3.89 23.82 14.77
N LEU A 133 3.08 23.20 15.62
CA LEU A 133 3.21 21.80 16.03
C LEU A 133 2.23 20.89 15.28
N SER A 134 1.60 21.36 14.20
CA SER A 134 0.62 20.58 13.41
C SER A 134 1.19 19.35 12.72
N SER A 135 2.50 19.23 12.66
CA SER A 135 3.23 18.07 12.12
C SER A 135 3.98 17.28 13.20
N SER A 136 3.60 17.45 14.46
CA SER A 136 4.17 16.73 15.60
C SER A 136 3.10 15.85 16.24
N HIS A 137 3.51 14.73 16.84
CA HIS A 137 2.62 13.81 17.55
C HIS A 137 1.77 14.61 18.57
N PRO A 138 0.45 14.36 18.64
CA PRO A 138 -0.42 15.07 19.57
C PRO A 138 0.02 14.81 21.02
N PHE A 139 0.03 15.86 21.82
CA PHE A 139 0.34 15.81 23.25
C PHE A 139 -0.57 16.75 24.02
N SER A 140 -0.53 16.70 25.35
CA SER A 140 -1.48 17.32 26.26
C SER A 140 -2.92 16.79 26.11
N LEU A 141 -3.09 15.62 25.51
CA LEU A 141 -4.38 14.95 25.42
C LEU A 141 -4.79 14.41 26.78
N VAL A 142 -6.04 14.66 27.16
CA VAL A 142 -6.62 14.23 28.44
C VAL A 142 -7.42 12.94 28.24
N LEU A 143 -7.14 11.94 29.06
CA LEU A 143 -7.88 10.67 29.04
C LEU A 143 -9.21 10.78 29.83
N PRO A 144 -10.19 9.94 29.52
CA PRO A 144 -10.18 8.89 28.48
C PRO A 144 -10.35 9.45 27.07
N LEU A 145 -9.63 8.87 26.12
CA LEU A 145 -9.83 9.14 24.71
C LEU A 145 -11.03 8.34 24.18
N LYS A 146 -11.53 8.70 23.02
CA LYS A 146 -12.48 7.86 22.32
C LYS A 146 -11.83 6.52 21.96
N ASP A 147 -12.59 5.43 22.05
CA ASP A 147 -12.07 4.11 21.73
C ASP A 147 -11.60 4.03 20.27
N SER A 148 -10.39 3.52 20.07
CA SER A 148 -9.76 3.31 18.77
C SER A 148 -9.15 1.92 18.69
N ALA A 149 -9.23 1.29 17.53
CA ALA A 149 -8.77 -0.07 17.34
C ALA A 149 -7.25 -0.22 17.48
N ASP A 150 -6.49 0.82 17.22
CA ASP A 150 -5.03 0.84 17.24
C ASP A 150 -4.43 1.20 18.62
N LEU A 151 -5.25 1.63 19.58
CA LEU A 151 -4.78 1.97 20.93
C LEU A 151 -4.90 0.78 21.88
N VAL A 152 -3.97 0.70 22.82
CA VAL A 152 -4.02 -0.26 23.94
C VAL A 152 -5.26 0.03 24.80
N PRO A 153 -6.15 -0.96 25.03
CA PRO A 153 -7.39 -0.74 25.79
C PRO A 153 -7.20 -0.13 27.16
N SER A 154 -6.18 -0.54 27.91
CA SER A 154 -5.89 0.03 29.22
C SER A 154 -5.44 1.48 29.13
N PHE A 155 -4.80 1.86 28.03
CA PHE A 155 -4.33 3.22 27.81
C PHE A 155 -5.49 4.19 27.65
N TYR A 156 -6.39 4.00 26.66
CA TYR A 156 -7.46 4.95 26.43
C TYR A 156 -8.55 4.96 27.52
N ASN A 157 -8.71 3.86 28.27
CA ASN A 157 -9.69 3.77 29.36
C ASN A 157 -9.20 4.37 30.67
N SER A 158 -7.95 4.11 31.05
CA SER A 158 -7.44 4.43 32.40
C SER A 158 -6.05 5.06 32.40
N GLY A 159 -5.45 5.31 31.23
CA GLY A 159 -4.11 5.86 31.14
C GLY A 159 -2.99 4.88 31.48
N THR A 160 -3.30 3.60 31.56
CA THR A 160 -2.28 2.58 31.82
C THR A 160 -1.64 2.14 30.51
N THR A 161 -0.36 2.45 30.32
CA THR A 161 0.39 2.03 29.14
C THR A 161 0.73 0.55 29.18
N ALA A 162 1.02 -0.03 28.00
CA ALA A 162 1.51 -1.42 27.89
C ALA A 162 3.03 -1.51 28.09
N ASP A 163 3.67 -0.47 28.59
CA ASP A 163 5.11 -0.52 28.88
C ASP A 163 5.40 -1.38 30.12
N PRO A 164 6.10 -2.52 29.97
CA PRO A 164 6.39 -3.42 31.10
C PRO A 164 7.40 -2.80 32.07
N THR A 165 8.14 -1.78 31.67
CA THR A 165 9.11 -1.08 32.55
C THR A 165 8.46 0.00 33.38
N GLY A 166 7.27 0.44 33.03
CA GLY A 166 6.58 1.56 33.66
C GLY A 166 7.28 2.91 33.46
N ALA A 167 8.20 3.01 32.49
CA ALA A 167 8.92 4.26 32.21
C ALA A 167 8.06 5.25 31.41
N VAL A 168 7.23 4.76 30.50
CA VAL A 168 6.27 5.58 29.74
C VAL A 168 5.07 5.89 30.64
N LYS A 169 4.90 7.16 31.01
CA LYS A 169 3.90 7.59 31.98
C LYS A 169 3.08 8.76 31.44
N LEU A 170 1.86 8.85 31.90
CA LEU A 170 1.05 10.06 31.77
C LEU A 170 1.38 11.03 32.92
N ILE A 171 1.44 12.30 32.61
CA ILE A 171 1.70 13.34 33.58
C ILE A 171 0.37 14.02 33.92
N ASN A 172 -0.08 13.84 35.13
CA ASN A 172 -1.39 14.32 35.61
C ASN A 172 -2.55 13.87 34.68
N GLY A 173 -2.45 12.67 34.14
CA GLY A 173 -3.44 12.12 33.17
C GLY A 173 -3.27 12.57 31.72
N ASN A 174 -2.21 13.33 31.40
CA ASN A 174 -1.96 13.84 30.05
C ASN A 174 -0.74 13.18 29.41
N ILE A 175 -0.75 13.11 28.09
CA ILE A 175 0.43 12.83 27.29
C ILE A 175 1.23 14.14 27.20
N GLU A 176 2.46 14.14 27.72
CA GLU A 176 3.33 15.30 27.72
C GLU A 176 4.70 14.95 27.10
N CYS A 177 5.53 15.95 26.83
CA CYS A 177 6.90 15.71 26.36
C CYS A 177 7.64 14.70 27.25
N THR A 178 7.44 14.79 28.57
CA THR A 178 8.03 13.89 29.56
C THR A 178 7.42 12.50 29.62
N SER A 179 6.33 12.23 28.89
CA SER A 179 5.82 10.87 28.70
C SER A 179 6.76 10.03 27.82
N CYS A 180 7.45 10.68 26.88
CA CYS A 180 8.38 10.05 25.95
C CYS A 180 9.86 10.36 26.26
N HIS A 181 10.14 11.50 26.91
CA HIS A 181 11.50 12.00 27.15
C HIS A 181 11.82 12.15 28.63
N ASN A 182 13.07 11.85 29.00
CA ASN A 182 13.66 12.18 30.30
C ASN A 182 14.82 13.14 30.08
N ALA A 183 14.61 14.41 30.35
CA ALA A 183 15.59 15.49 30.13
C ALA A 183 16.94 15.30 30.86
N HIS A 184 17.01 14.39 31.82
CA HIS A 184 18.20 14.14 32.63
C HIS A 184 19.07 13.00 32.12
N VAL A 185 18.50 12.06 31.34
CA VAL A 185 19.19 10.81 30.92
C VAL A 185 19.12 10.62 29.41
N GLU A 186 20.17 10.99 28.70
CA GLU A 186 20.26 10.81 27.26
C GLU A 186 20.46 9.31 26.86
N ALA A 187 21.18 8.58 27.69
CA ALA A 187 21.71 7.27 27.36
C ALA A 187 20.73 6.09 27.59
N THR A 188 19.45 6.33 27.85
CA THR A 188 18.45 5.24 27.92
C THR A 188 18.25 4.61 26.54
N ASP A 189 18.27 5.41 25.50
CA ASP A 189 18.36 4.98 24.10
C ASP A 189 19.80 5.20 23.61
N LEU A 190 20.60 4.15 23.64
CA LEU A 190 22.04 4.20 23.34
C LEU A 190 22.35 4.52 21.87
N VAL A 191 21.40 4.36 20.97
CA VAL A 191 21.59 4.59 19.52
C VAL A 191 21.04 5.96 19.11
N GLY A 192 19.80 6.27 19.51
CA GLY A 192 19.14 7.52 19.13
C GLY A 192 19.65 8.71 19.92
N LEU A 193 20.06 8.53 21.17
CA LEU A 193 20.52 9.57 22.09
C LEU A 193 19.55 10.79 22.15
N ASN A 194 18.24 10.49 22.16
CA ASN A 194 17.17 11.47 22.12
C ASN A 194 16.45 11.65 23.47
N PHE A 195 17.11 11.32 24.58
CA PHE A 195 16.53 11.42 25.92
C PHE A 195 15.23 10.60 26.10
N LEU A 196 15.04 9.51 25.36
CA LEU A 196 13.85 8.69 25.49
C LEU A 196 13.80 8.00 26.86
N VAL A 197 12.59 7.87 27.43
CA VAL A 197 12.36 7.19 28.71
C VAL A 197 12.63 5.69 28.64
N ARG A 198 12.67 5.13 27.43
CA ARG A 198 13.05 3.74 27.12
C ARG A 198 13.70 3.64 25.75
N ASP A 199 14.29 2.48 25.47
CA ASP A 199 14.86 2.17 24.16
C ASP A 199 13.80 2.33 23.06
N GLY A 200 14.12 3.10 22.03
CA GLY A 200 13.27 3.39 20.88
C GLY A 200 13.28 2.28 19.82
N SER A 201 14.16 1.27 19.95
CA SER A 201 14.29 0.21 18.95
C SER A 201 13.00 -0.56 18.73
N SER A 202 12.80 -1.02 17.48
CA SER A 202 11.66 -1.86 17.07
C SER A 202 10.28 -1.29 17.44
N GLY A 203 10.19 0.03 17.64
CA GLY A 203 8.94 0.72 17.96
C GLY A 203 8.44 0.52 19.39
N GLN A 204 9.28 0.06 20.31
CA GLN A 204 8.87 -0.27 21.68
C GLN A 204 8.25 0.93 22.41
N LEU A 205 8.75 2.14 22.19
CA LEU A 205 8.17 3.36 22.78
C LEU A 205 6.74 3.59 22.28
N CYS A 206 6.52 3.42 20.99
CA CYS A 206 5.20 3.62 20.37
C CYS A 206 4.19 2.57 20.83
N LEU A 207 4.62 1.31 20.92
CA LEU A 207 3.78 0.18 21.34
C LEU A 207 3.39 0.23 22.83
N ALA A 208 3.90 1.18 23.59
CA ALA A 208 3.40 1.46 24.94
C ALA A 208 1.95 1.96 24.95
N CYS A 209 1.54 2.64 23.89
CA CYS A 209 0.20 3.21 23.74
C CYS A 209 -0.55 2.63 22.53
N HIS A 210 0.15 2.32 21.45
CA HIS A 210 -0.41 1.69 20.25
C HIS A 210 -0.30 0.16 20.35
N THR A 211 -1.25 -0.55 19.73
CA THR A 211 -1.25 -2.03 19.77
C THR A 211 -1.22 -2.64 18.38
N SER A 212 -0.42 -3.68 18.22
CA SER A 212 -0.41 -4.53 17.03
C SER A 212 -1.37 -5.73 17.13
N THR A 213 -2.16 -5.82 18.20
CA THR A 213 -3.13 -6.88 18.39
C THR A 213 -4.34 -6.68 17.47
N SER A 214 -4.82 -7.75 16.85
CA SER A 214 -6.03 -7.70 16.04
C SER A 214 -7.24 -7.30 16.90
N ARG A 215 -7.92 -6.24 16.50
CA ARG A 215 -9.07 -5.68 17.21
C ARG A 215 -9.92 -4.90 16.23
N THR A 216 -11.23 -4.92 16.45
CA THR A 216 -12.20 -4.14 15.65
C THR A 216 -13.03 -3.28 16.59
N VAL A 217 -13.17 -2.00 16.27
CA VAL A 217 -13.97 -1.03 17.00
C VAL A 217 -14.82 -0.26 16.01
N ASN A 218 -16.15 -0.22 16.23
CA ASN A 218 -17.10 0.45 15.34
C ASN A 218 -16.96 0.04 13.86
N ASN A 219 -16.71 -1.25 13.58
CA ASN A 219 -16.44 -1.83 12.27
C ASN A 219 -15.10 -1.40 11.61
N VAL A 220 -14.23 -0.69 12.34
CA VAL A 220 -12.88 -0.37 11.90
C VAL A 220 -11.92 -1.37 12.54
N SER A 221 -11.19 -2.11 11.73
CA SER A 221 -10.14 -3.04 12.18
C SER A 221 -8.85 -2.27 12.47
N ASN A 222 -8.08 -2.80 13.43
CA ASN A 222 -6.78 -2.25 13.74
C ASN A 222 -5.83 -2.34 12.55
N TYR A 223 -5.47 -1.19 11.99
CA TYR A 223 -4.56 -1.10 10.84
C TYR A 223 -3.11 -1.53 11.18
N LEU A 224 -2.73 -1.52 12.48
CA LEU A 224 -1.44 -2.01 12.97
C LEU A 224 -1.44 -3.52 13.23
N ALA A 225 -2.59 -4.19 13.11
CA ALA A 225 -2.67 -5.64 13.31
C ALA A 225 -1.75 -6.38 12.36
N GLY A 226 -0.90 -7.28 12.92
CA GLY A 226 0.10 -8.00 12.15
C GLY A 226 1.48 -7.35 12.08
N TRP A 227 1.68 -6.16 12.67
CA TRP A 227 2.97 -5.45 12.62
C TRP A 227 4.14 -6.35 13.01
N THR A 228 4.05 -7.08 14.13
CA THR A 228 5.17 -7.89 14.65
C THR A 228 5.64 -9.01 13.72
N THR A 229 4.81 -9.42 12.78
CA THR A 229 5.11 -10.46 11.78
C THR A 229 5.31 -9.90 10.38
N SER A 230 5.09 -8.59 10.21
CA SER A 230 5.23 -7.95 8.90
C SER A 230 6.67 -7.97 8.39
N VAL A 231 6.82 -7.84 7.08
CA VAL A 231 8.16 -7.75 6.47
C VAL A 231 8.94 -6.54 6.98
N HIS A 232 8.26 -5.42 7.26
CA HIS A 232 8.91 -4.21 7.74
C HIS A 232 9.39 -4.35 9.19
N ALA A 233 8.62 -5.01 10.04
CA ALA A 233 9.03 -5.25 11.43
C ALA A 233 10.15 -6.30 11.55
N THR A 234 10.33 -7.15 10.55
CA THR A 234 11.32 -8.25 10.58
C THR A 234 12.48 -8.06 9.61
N ALA A 235 12.45 -7.01 8.76
CA ALA A 235 13.46 -6.78 7.74
C ALA A 235 14.83 -6.45 8.34
N ALA A 236 15.81 -7.31 8.09
CA ALA A 236 17.20 -7.09 8.46
C ALA A 236 17.96 -6.18 7.46
N ASN A 237 17.29 -5.65 6.46
CA ASN A 237 17.86 -4.73 5.49
C ASN A 237 18.44 -3.51 6.21
N LYS A 238 19.73 -3.23 5.95
CA LYS A 238 20.39 -2.05 6.50
C LYS A 238 19.87 -0.80 5.81
N ILE A 239 19.63 0.22 6.59
CA ILE A 239 19.29 1.54 6.07
C ILE A 239 20.59 2.15 5.53
N ALA A 240 20.59 2.52 4.25
CA ALA A 240 21.73 3.18 3.64
C ALA A 240 21.80 4.63 4.12
N ALA A 241 22.95 5.04 4.63
CA ALA A 241 23.20 6.45 4.93
C ALA A 241 23.26 7.24 3.62
N GLN A 242 22.30 8.13 3.41
CA GLN A 242 22.32 9.08 2.30
C GLN A 242 22.32 10.51 2.82
N PRO A 243 23.12 11.42 2.24
CA PRO A 243 23.10 12.82 2.62
C PRO A 243 21.71 13.44 2.49
N GLY A 244 21.22 14.03 3.56
CA GLY A 244 19.92 14.70 3.60
C GLY A 244 18.71 13.81 3.81
N VAL A 245 18.88 12.49 3.92
CA VAL A 245 17.81 11.53 4.22
C VAL A 245 18.00 10.98 5.62
N ASN A 246 17.09 11.31 6.52
CA ASN A 246 17.06 10.75 7.87
C ASN A 246 15.97 9.67 7.95
N LEU A 247 16.38 8.42 7.90
CA LEU A 247 15.49 7.25 8.01
C LEU A 247 15.47 6.65 9.42
N GLY A 248 15.89 7.41 10.42
CA GLY A 248 15.96 6.96 11.80
C GLY A 248 17.39 6.67 12.26
N ALA A 249 17.54 6.37 13.54
CA ALA A 249 18.85 6.23 14.18
C ALA A 249 19.43 4.80 14.11
N TYR A 250 18.58 3.80 13.96
CA TYR A 250 18.98 2.39 14.02
C TYR A 250 19.39 1.85 12.65
N PRO A 251 20.31 0.85 12.63
CA PRO A 251 20.93 0.43 11.38
C PRO A 251 20.05 -0.41 10.44
N THR A 252 18.92 -0.94 10.92
CA THR A 252 18.03 -1.75 10.09
C THR A 252 16.59 -1.26 10.14
N VAL A 253 15.80 -1.64 9.13
CA VAL A 253 14.36 -1.30 9.06
C VAL A 253 13.63 -1.86 10.29
N ALA A 254 13.87 -3.12 10.66
CA ALA A 254 13.26 -3.75 11.82
C ALA A 254 13.62 -3.03 13.14
N LEU A 255 14.88 -2.65 13.30
CA LEU A 255 15.32 -1.95 14.51
C LEU A 255 14.80 -0.51 14.58
N ASN A 256 14.66 0.19 13.46
CA ASN A 256 13.97 1.47 13.46
C ASN A 256 12.47 1.33 13.71
N GLY A 257 11.89 0.19 13.34
CA GLY A 257 10.48 -0.08 13.55
C GLY A 257 9.60 1.03 12.96
N CYS A 258 8.70 1.58 13.77
CA CYS A 258 7.79 2.66 13.37
C CYS A 258 8.54 3.88 12.80
N ALA A 259 9.72 4.19 13.35
CA ALA A 259 10.54 5.32 12.91
C ALA A 259 11.15 5.16 11.51
N SER A 260 11.03 3.99 10.87
CA SER A 260 11.40 3.84 9.45
C SER A 260 10.51 4.66 8.52
N CYS A 261 9.23 4.81 8.86
CA CYS A 261 8.22 5.50 8.07
C CYS A 261 7.66 6.74 8.77
N HIS A 262 7.59 6.73 10.11
CA HIS A 262 7.00 7.81 10.90
C HIS A 262 8.05 8.72 11.51
N MET A 263 7.70 9.99 11.64
CA MET A 263 8.51 11.01 12.30
C MET A 263 7.64 11.76 13.30
N VAL A 264 7.95 11.60 14.59
CA VAL A 264 7.10 12.12 15.68
C VAL A 264 7.10 13.64 15.84
N HIS A 265 8.08 14.33 15.24
CA HIS A 265 8.20 15.77 15.26
C HIS A 265 8.53 16.31 13.88
N ASN A 266 7.90 17.42 13.48
CA ASN A 266 8.14 18.10 12.22
C ASN A 266 8.03 17.18 11.00
N ALA A 267 7.07 16.28 11.01
CA ALA A 267 6.87 15.29 9.94
C ALA A 267 6.49 15.99 8.62
N PRO A 268 7.20 15.76 7.52
CA PRO A 268 6.83 16.29 6.20
C PRO A 268 5.45 15.86 5.73
N GLY A 269 5.06 14.61 6.04
CA GLY A 269 3.73 14.06 5.81
C GLY A 269 2.87 14.18 7.06
N ALA A 270 2.42 15.40 7.39
CA ALA A 270 1.82 15.76 8.66
C ALA A 270 0.62 14.89 9.06
N ALA A 271 -0.28 14.58 8.14
CA ALA A 271 -1.55 13.91 8.43
C ALA A 271 -1.40 12.56 9.15
N ARG A 272 -0.28 11.86 8.96
CA ARG A 272 0.04 10.59 9.63
C ARG A 272 1.45 10.57 10.18
N LEU A 273 2.05 11.73 10.33
CA LEU A 273 3.44 11.89 10.80
C LEU A 273 4.44 11.08 9.95
N LEU A 274 4.26 11.05 8.63
CA LEU A 274 5.14 10.33 7.72
C LEU A 274 6.42 11.12 7.43
N ARG A 275 7.53 10.39 7.26
CA ARG A 275 8.84 10.96 6.87
C ARG A 275 8.84 11.53 5.47
N GLY A 276 8.03 10.97 4.57
CA GLY A 276 7.84 11.42 3.20
C GLY A 276 6.48 12.07 2.99
N LYS A 277 6.40 13.01 2.06
CA LYS A 277 5.11 13.51 1.55
C LYS A 277 4.59 12.54 0.52
N ASN A 278 3.30 12.21 0.59
CA ASN A 278 2.66 11.30 -0.34
C ASN A 278 3.40 9.95 -0.40
N GLU A 279 3.52 9.40 -1.60
CA GLU A 279 4.19 8.12 -1.84
C GLU A 279 5.72 8.13 -1.65
N ASN A 280 6.31 9.31 -1.42
CA ASN A 280 7.75 9.42 -1.18
C ASN A 280 8.19 8.66 0.09
N ASP A 281 7.29 8.43 1.01
CA ASP A 281 7.56 7.60 2.19
C ASP A 281 7.90 6.16 1.78
N CYS A 282 7.14 5.59 0.84
CA CYS A 282 7.38 4.25 0.30
C CYS A 282 8.56 4.22 -0.69
N THR A 283 8.59 5.18 -1.62
CA THR A 283 9.56 5.19 -2.71
C THR A 283 10.97 5.58 -2.28
N SER A 284 11.14 6.12 -1.08
CA SER A 284 12.47 6.28 -0.46
C SER A 284 13.23 4.94 -0.37
N CYS A 285 12.51 3.83 -0.23
CA CYS A 285 13.07 2.49 -0.19
C CYS A 285 12.69 1.66 -1.43
N HIS A 286 11.46 1.78 -1.92
CA HIS A 286 10.91 1.03 -3.07
C HIS A 286 10.99 1.81 -4.40
N GLY A 287 11.82 2.84 -4.47
CA GLY A 287 12.12 3.61 -5.67
C GLY A 287 13.50 3.36 -6.24
N ALA A 288 13.86 4.15 -7.26
CA ALA A 288 15.19 4.11 -7.88
C ALA A 288 16.27 4.49 -6.88
N GLY A 289 17.28 3.62 -6.72
CA GLY A 289 18.37 3.84 -5.77
C GLY A 289 17.95 3.77 -4.30
N GLY A 290 16.90 3.01 -3.99
CA GLY A 290 16.30 2.92 -2.66
C GLY A 290 17.29 2.83 -1.50
N ASN A 291 16.94 3.46 -0.38
CA ASN A 291 17.82 3.71 0.78
C ASN A 291 18.04 2.46 1.66
N MET A 292 18.19 1.29 1.05
CA MET A 292 18.40 0.02 1.76
C MET A 292 19.52 -0.81 1.14
N SER A 293 20.14 -1.67 1.95
CA SER A 293 21.06 -2.69 1.50
C SER A 293 20.69 -4.06 2.12
N PRO A 294 20.38 -5.11 1.33
CA PRO A 294 20.18 -5.06 -0.12
C PRO A 294 19.04 -4.14 -0.54
N VAL A 295 19.13 -3.57 -1.73
CA VAL A 295 18.12 -2.65 -2.27
C VAL A 295 16.78 -3.36 -2.42
N ALA A 296 15.70 -2.71 -2.00
CA ALA A 296 14.35 -3.19 -2.28
C ALA A 296 14.04 -3.09 -3.78
N LEU A 297 13.05 -3.85 -4.20
CA LEU A 297 12.58 -3.82 -5.58
C LEU A 297 12.08 -2.41 -5.94
N ASN A 298 12.57 -1.89 -7.05
CA ASN A 298 12.16 -0.58 -7.55
C ASN A 298 10.76 -0.67 -8.21
N VAL A 299 9.73 -0.34 -7.43
CA VAL A 299 8.35 -0.33 -7.91
C VAL A 299 8.02 0.96 -8.65
N SER A 300 8.69 2.08 -8.31
CA SER A 300 8.42 3.38 -8.93
C SER A 300 8.72 3.40 -10.43
N ALA A 301 9.61 2.54 -10.92
CA ALA A 301 9.89 2.38 -12.33
C ALA A 301 8.69 1.86 -13.12
N GLU A 302 7.85 1.04 -12.49
CA GLU A 302 6.64 0.51 -13.13
C GLU A 302 5.58 1.59 -13.32
N PHE A 303 5.38 2.44 -12.33
CA PHE A 303 4.43 3.55 -12.44
C PHE A 303 4.81 4.58 -13.51
N ALA A 304 6.08 4.61 -13.95
CA ALA A 304 6.51 5.43 -15.08
C ALA A 304 6.05 4.88 -16.45
N LYS A 305 5.64 3.61 -16.51
CA LYS A 305 4.97 2.99 -17.66
C LYS A 305 3.48 3.36 -17.66
N ALA A 306 2.66 2.74 -18.49
CA ALA A 306 1.22 2.84 -18.36
C ALA A 306 0.77 2.11 -17.08
N GLY A 307 0.50 2.86 -16.03
CA GLY A 307 0.21 2.35 -14.69
C GLY A 307 -1.08 2.89 -14.09
N HIS A 308 -1.37 2.49 -12.87
CA HIS A 308 -2.38 3.16 -12.07
C HIS A 308 -2.00 4.63 -11.89
N PRO A 309 -2.99 5.55 -11.87
CA PRO A 309 -2.72 6.98 -11.65
C PRO A 309 -2.18 7.17 -10.24
N TYR A 310 -0.88 7.17 -10.15
CA TYR A 310 -0.11 7.32 -8.95
C TYR A 310 0.11 8.82 -8.69
N SER A 311 -0.36 9.30 -7.56
CA SER A 311 -0.29 10.71 -7.24
C SER A 311 1.08 11.12 -6.70
N THR A 312 1.91 11.69 -7.56
CA THR A 312 3.12 12.40 -7.11
C THR A 312 2.84 13.85 -6.69
N GLY A 313 1.62 14.33 -6.88
CA GLY A 313 1.34 15.77 -6.98
C GLY A 313 0.37 16.38 -5.99
N GLY A 314 0.07 15.78 -4.83
CA GLY A 314 -0.56 16.62 -3.85
C GLY A 314 -1.77 16.15 -3.06
N GLY A 315 -2.07 14.89 -3.03
CA GLY A 315 -3.05 14.35 -2.10
C GLY A 315 -2.40 13.32 -1.18
N THR A 316 -2.33 13.60 0.11
CA THR A 316 -2.12 12.50 1.08
C THR A 316 -3.37 11.64 1.01
N HIS A 317 -3.21 10.34 0.85
CA HIS A 317 -4.33 9.41 1.02
C HIS A 317 -4.95 9.64 2.39
N ASP A 318 -6.24 9.93 2.44
CA ASP A 318 -6.96 10.17 3.68
C ASP A 318 -7.46 8.82 4.23
N ALA A 319 -7.10 8.50 5.47
CA ALA A 319 -7.61 7.32 6.15
C ALA A 319 -9.12 7.31 6.30
N ALA A 320 -9.75 8.50 6.34
CA ALA A 320 -11.20 8.65 6.39
C ALA A 320 -11.88 8.57 5.01
N GLU A 321 -11.10 8.36 3.95
CA GLU A 321 -11.67 8.19 2.63
C GLU A 321 -12.60 6.98 2.59
N ALA A 322 -13.79 7.18 2.04
CA ALA A 322 -14.77 6.11 1.92
C ALA A 322 -14.19 4.96 1.09
N VAL A 323 -14.38 3.72 1.56
CA VAL A 323 -13.91 2.51 0.86
C VAL A 323 -14.52 2.42 -0.53
N LEU A 324 -15.78 2.82 -0.68
CA LEU A 324 -16.40 3.07 -1.99
C LEU A 324 -16.08 4.50 -2.39
N LEU A 325 -15.12 4.66 -3.29
CA LEU A 325 -14.74 5.98 -3.79
C LEU A 325 -15.92 6.66 -4.47
N ASN A 326 -16.28 7.83 -3.98
CA ASN A 326 -17.30 8.72 -4.56
C ASN A 326 -16.69 9.97 -5.22
N GLN A 327 -15.43 9.93 -5.52
CA GLN A 327 -14.64 10.99 -6.15
C GLN A 327 -13.79 10.43 -7.29
N ASN A 328 -12.95 11.25 -7.90
CA ASN A 328 -12.07 10.82 -8.99
C ASN A 328 -11.24 9.62 -8.61
N ARG A 329 -11.15 8.65 -9.53
CA ARG A 329 -10.30 7.47 -9.33
C ARG A 329 -8.86 7.89 -9.17
N HIS A 330 -8.23 7.40 -8.13
CA HIS A 330 -6.79 7.48 -7.88
C HIS A 330 -6.33 6.17 -7.26
N ALA A 331 -5.04 5.96 -7.18
CA ALA A 331 -4.45 4.84 -6.47
C ALA A 331 -3.21 5.30 -5.72
N THR A 332 -3.10 4.87 -4.48
CA THR A 332 -1.93 5.03 -3.64
C THR A 332 -1.41 3.67 -3.20
N CYS A 333 -0.19 3.60 -2.69
CA CYS A 333 0.37 2.33 -2.22
C CYS A 333 -0.52 1.67 -1.17
N VAL A 334 -1.10 2.47 -0.26
CA VAL A 334 -1.91 1.97 0.87
C VAL A 334 -3.32 1.53 0.47
N ASP A 335 -3.79 1.80 -0.74
CA ASP A 335 -5.05 1.24 -1.25
C ASP A 335 -4.96 -0.27 -1.48
N CYS A 336 -3.76 -0.74 -1.82
CA CYS A 336 -3.51 -2.14 -2.14
C CYS A 336 -2.59 -2.84 -1.14
N HIS A 337 -1.88 -2.09 -0.29
CA HIS A 337 -0.93 -2.62 0.68
C HIS A 337 -1.16 -2.03 2.05
N ASN A 338 -1.20 -2.88 3.08
CA ASN A 338 -1.05 -2.44 4.45
C ASN A 338 0.41 -2.64 4.89
N PRO A 339 1.23 -1.58 5.00
CA PRO A 339 2.65 -1.70 5.34
C PRO A 339 2.88 -2.32 6.72
N HIS A 340 1.90 -2.27 7.61
CA HIS A 340 1.99 -2.86 8.94
C HIS A 340 1.71 -4.36 8.95
N ALA A 341 1.09 -4.91 7.90
CA ALA A 341 0.69 -6.32 7.85
C ALA A 341 1.23 -7.08 6.64
N ALA A 342 1.90 -6.40 5.71
CA ALA A 342 2.45 -7.02 4.51
C ALA A 342 3.42 -8.16 4.86
N LEU A 343 3.23 -9.33 4.25
CA LEU A 343 4.04 -10.52 4.48
C LEU A 343 4.82 -10.88 3.22
N GLN A 344 6.04 -11.39 3.42
CA GLN A 344 6.81 -12.03 2.38
C GLN A 344 6.69 -13.55 2.56
N VAL A 345 5.89 -14.17 1.73
CA VAL A 345 5.73 -15.63 1.74
C VAL A 345 6.23 -16.15 0.40
N THR A 346 7.08 -17.16 0.45
CA THR A 346 7.60 -17.82 -0.75
C THR A 346 6.57 -18.77 -1.36
N ALA A 347 5.61 -19.25 -0.58
CA ALA A 347 4.55 -20.11 -1.06
C ALA A 347 3.49 -19.29 -1.82
N PHE A 348 3.17 -19.74 -3.02
CA PHE A 348 2.05 -19.23 -3.79
C PHE A 348 0.73 -19.65 -3.13
N LEU A 349 -0.13 -18.68 -2.84
CA LEU A 349 -1.50 -18.96 -2.43
C LEU A 349 -2.38 -19.15 -3.67
N ALA A 350 -3.15 -20.24 -3.66
CA ALA A 350 -4.04 -20.54 -4.77
C ALA A 350 -5.09 -19.44 -4.96
N PRO A 351 -5.42 -19.08 -6.23
CA PRO A 351 -6.54 -18.17 -6.49
C PRO A 351 -7.84 -18.71 -5.84
N PRO A 352 -8.73 -17.82 -5.38
CA PRO A 352 -8.68 -16.36 -5.51
C PRO A 352 -8.01 -15.62 -4.35
N ALA A 353 -7.27 -16.32 -3.48
CA ALA A 353 -6.74 -15.76 -2.24
C ALA A 353 -5.94 -14.47 -2.46
N LEU A 354 -6.14 -13.54 -1.54
CA LEU A 354 -5.37 -12.30 -1.46
C LEU A 354 -3.88 -12.61 -1.29
N ARG A 355 -3.03 -11.87 -1.97
CA ARG A 355 -1.58 -12.05 -1.86
C ARG A 355 -1.09 -11.67 -0.46
N PRO A 356 -0.07 -12.35 0.09
CA PRO A 356 0.47 -12.04 1.40
C PRO A 356 0.99 -10.60 1.53
N SER A 357 1.51 -10.01 0.46
CA SER A 357 1.91 -8.59 0.42
C SER A 357 0.73 -7.61 0.53
N GLN A 358 -0.50 -8.10 0.36
CA GLN A 358 -1.75 -7.35 0.48
C GLN A 358 -2.52 -7.73 1.76
N ALA A 359 -1.89 -8.41 2.72
CA ALA A 359 -2.55 -8.81 3.96
C ALA A 359 -3.17 -7.60 4.67
N SER A 360 -4.36 -7.79 5.23
CA SER A 360 -5.11 -6.78 6.00
C SER A 360 -5.48 -5.52 5.22
N VAL A 361 -5.64 -5.60 3.90
CA VAL A 361 -6.25 -4.52 3.12
C VAL A 361 -7.78 -4.64 3.13
N GLU A 362 -8.44 -3.54 2.86
CA GLU A 362 -9.89 -3.52 2.71
C GLU A 362 -10.33 -3.97 1.32
N GLY A 363 -11.57 -4.39 1.23
CA GLY A 363 -12.20 -4.84 0.01
C GLY A 363 -13.68 -4.53 -0.07
N ILE A 364 -14.27 -4.83 -1.23
CA ILE A 364 -15.70 -4.76 -1.48
C ILE A 364 -16.18 -6.15 -1.88
N SER A 365 -17.29 -6.57 -1.29
CA SER A 365 -17.95 -7.84 -1.57
C SER A 365 -18.35 -7.96 -3.05
N ALA A 366 -17.99 -9.07 -3.67
CA ALA A 366 -18.45 -9.40 -5.02
C ALA A 366 -19.94 -9.73 -5.08
N THR A 367 -20.59 -10.00 -3.94
CA THR A 367 -22.00 -10.42 -3.89
C THR A 367 -22.95 -9.28 -4.15
N ASP A 368 -22.68 -8.13 -3.57
CA ASP A 368 -23.56 -6.95 -3.62
C ASP A 368 -22.85 -5.69 -4.19
N GLY A 369 -21.52 -5.69 -4.25
CA GLY A 369 -20.74 -4.56 -4.75
C GLY A 369 -20.69 -3.34 -3.84
N ILE A 370 -21.16 -3.44 -2.60
CA ILE A 370 -21.26 -2.32 -1.65
C ILE A 370 -20.80 -2.67 -0.23
N THR A 371 -20.89 -3.92 0.19
CA THR A 371 -20.46 -4.33 1.53
C THR A 371 -18.94 -4.23 1.65
N VAL A 372 -18.49 -3.44 2.61
CA VAL A 372 -17.08 -3.29 2.94
C VAL A 372 -16.58 -4.53 3.67
N LEU A 373 -15.47 -5.08 3.21
CA LEU A 373 -14.76 -6.21 3.82
C LEU A 373 -13.48 -5.68 4.46
N ASN A 374 -13.32 -5.91 5.75
CA ASN A 374 -12.14 -5.48 6.48
C ASN A 374 -11.69 -6.58 7.47
N PRO A 375 -10.67 -7.37 7.12
CA PRO A 375 -9.92 -7.32 5.86
C PRO A 375 -10.60 -8.03 4.68
N ALA A 376 -10.13 -7.75 3.46
CA ALA A 376 -10.40 -8.56 2.28
C ALA A 376 -9.76 -9.95 2.42
N VAL A 377 -10.37 -10.96 1.80
CA VAL A 377 -9.89 -12.35 1.77
C VAL A 377 -9.42 -12.74 0.38
N ASN A 378 -10.11 -12.24 -0.64
CA ASN A 378 -9.83 -12.54 -2.04
C ASN A 378 -9.23 -11.31 -2.74
N GLN A 379 -8.36 -11.54 -3.72
CA GLN A 379 -7.68 -10.45 -4.42
C GLN A 379 -8.65 -9.49 -5.13
N PHE A 380 -9.65 -10.04 -5.80
CA PHE A 380 -10.63 -9.24 -6.53
C PHE A 380 -11.42 -8.27 -5.63
N GLU A 381 -11.62 -8.61 -4.36
CA GLU A 381 -12.34 -7.74 -3.40
C GLU A 381 -11.61 -6.40 -3.20
N ASN A 382 -10.28 -6.41 -3.14
CA ASN A 382 -9.50 -5.18 -3.07
C ASN A 382 -9.61 -4.37 -4.39
N CYS A 383 -9.57 -5.03 -5.54
CA CYS A 383 -9.73 -4.36 -6.84
C CYS A 383 -11.10 -3.69 -6.98
N PHE A 384 -12.15 -4.30 -6.43
CA PHE A 384 -13.52 -3.80 -6.51
C PHE A 384 -13.78 -2.51 -5.73
N ARG A 385 -12.87 -2.11 -4.83
CA ARG A 385 -12.93 -0.77 -4.21
C ARG A 385 -12.98 0.34 -5.26
N CYS A 386 -12.23 0.20 -6.33
CA CYS A 386 -12.13 1.17 -7.41
C CYS A 386 -12.84 0.70 -8.69
N HIS A 387 -12.80 -0.60 -8.99
CA HIS A 387 -13.39 -1.21 -10.18
C HIS A 387 -14.80 -1.79 -9.94
N GLY A 388 -15.43 -1.45 -8.81
CA GLY A 388 -16.86 -1.67 -8.52
C GLY A 388 -17.74 -0.54 -9.04
N THR A 389 -18.78 -0.15 -8.27
CA THR A 389 -19.71 0.92 -8.67
C THR A 389 -18.99 2.18 -9.11
N SER A 390 -19.48 2.83 -10.17
CA SER A 390 -18.96 4.10 -10.68
C SER A 390 -19.71 5.32 -10.17
N THR A 391 -20.67 5.16 -9.30
CA THR A 391 -21.44 6.27 -8.72
C THR A 391 -20.50 7.30 -8.10
N GLY A 392 -20.59 8.55 -8.57
CA GLY A 392 -19.74 9.64 -8.11
C GLY A 392 -18.31 9.66 -8.67
N LYS A 393 -17.92 8.67 -9.47
CA LYS A 393 -16.58 8.60 -10.06
C LYS A 393 -16.55 9.31 -11.41
N THR A 394 -15.53 10.12 -11.64
CA THR A 394 -15.29 10.73 -12.95
C THR A 394 -14.68 9.70 -13.89
N LEU A 395 -15.28 9.54 -15.06
CA LEU A 395 -14.66 8.81 -16.16
C LEU A 395 -13.39 9.57 -16.59
N VAL A 396 -12.24 8.95 -16.39
CA VAL A 396 -11.01 9.46 -16.97
C VAL A 396 -11.15 9.34 -18.49
N PRO A 397 -11.04 10.42 -19.27
CA PRO A 397 -11.06 10.33 -20.72
C PRO A 397 -10.02 9.31 -21.17
N ALA A 398 -10.38 8.47 -22.12
CA ALA A 398 -9.55 7.37 -22.59
C ALA A 398 -8.23 7.86 -23.21
N THR A 399 -7.21 8.03 -22.39
CA THR A 399 -5.81 8.09 -22.83
C THR A 399 -5.28 6.66 -23.08
N TYR A 400 -6.12 5.65 -22.90
CA TYR A 400 -5.75 4.24 -22.86
C TYR A 400 -5.82 3.52 -24.23
N GLY A 401 -5.98 4.28 -25.31
CA GLY A 401 -6.09 3.67 -26.62
C GLY A 401 -7.51 3.16 -26.92
N TYR A 402 -7.61 2.22 -27.85
CA TYR A 402 -8.88 1.67 -28.32
C TYR A 402 -9.58 0.84 -27.24
N LEU A 403 -10.86 1.11 -27.06
CA LEU A 403 -11.76 0.28 -26.26
C LEU A 403 -12.88 -0.27 -27.15
N PRO A 404 -13.16 -1.58 -27.12
CA PRO A 404 -14.31 -2.15 -27.79
C PRO A 404 -15.62 -1.53 -27.28
N VAL A 405 -16.56 -1.25 -28.20
CA VAL A 405 -17.93 -0.89 -27.86
C VAL A 405 -18.79 -2.13 -28.05
N TRP A 406 -19.24 -2.69 -26.97
CA TRP A 406 -19.90 -3.97 -26.98
C TRP A 406 -21.35 -3.90 -27.47
N ALA A 407 -21.78 -4.86 -28.30
CA ALA A 407 -23.16 -5.00 -28.74
C ALA A 407 -24.15 -5.17 -27.58
N VAL A 408 -23.70 -5.81 -26.51
CA VAL A 408 -24.39 -5.83 -25.22
C VAL A 408 -23.56 -5.03 -24.24
N SER A 409 -23.94 -3.80 -23.98
CA SER A 409 -23.23 -2.89 -23.12
C SER A 409 -23.53 -3.13 -21.65
N ALA A 410 -22.53 -2.97 -20.79
CA ALA A 410 -22.73 -2.89 -19.36
C ALA A 410 -23.49 -1.59 -19.00
N VAL A 411 -24.37 -1.66 -18.02
CA VAL A 411 -25.09 -0.49 -17.50
C VAL A 411 -24.12 0.52 -16.88
N ASP A 412 -23.11 0.00 -16.18
CA ASP A 412 -22.03 0.77 -15.60
C ASP A 412 -20.70 0.25 -16.15
N PRO A 413 -20.08 0.94 -17.14
CA PRO A 413 -18.87 0.45 -17.80
C PRO A 413 -17.63 0.40 -16.89
N LEU A 414 -17.67 1.10 -15.75
CA LEU A 414 -16.57 1.10 -14.78
C LEU A 414 -16.73 -0.01 -13.73
N ASN A 415 -17.93 -0.55 -13.58
CA ASN A 415 -18.21 -1.63 -12.64
C ASN A 415 -18.03 -2.99 -13.32
N VAL A 416 -16.95 -3.68 -12.99
CA VAL A 416 -16.67 -5.01 -13.55
C VAL A 416 -17.32 -6.15 -12.75
N ILE A 417 -17.89 -5.88 -11.56
CA ILE A 417 -18.48 -6.91 -10.70
C ILE A 417 -19.56 -7.73 -11.42
N PRO A 418 -20.53 -7.13 -12.16
CA PRO A 418 -21.54 -7.90 -12.86
C PRO A 418 -20.96 -8.83 -13.93
N GLN A 419 -19.80 -8.47 -14.50
CA GLN A 419 -19.14 -9.28 -15.54
C GLN A 419 -18.56 -10.58 -14.99
N PHE A 420 -18.24 -10.61 -13.69
CA PHE A 420 -17.70 -11.77 -12.98
C PHE A 420 -18.70 -12.44 -12.03
N SER A 421 -19.96 -12.02 -12.04
CA SER A 421 -20.97 -12.58 -11.12
C SER A 421 -21.41 -13.98 -11.55
N LEU A 422 -21.96 -14.76 -10.63
CA LEU A 422 -22.59 -16.06 -10.93
C LEU A 422 -23.78 -15.95 -11.89
N GLN A 423 -24.39 -14.76 -12.02
CA GLN A 423 -25.47 -14.47 -12.94
C GLN A 423 -24.98 -14.09 -14.33
N ALA A 424 -23.69 -13.89 -14.51
CA ALA A 424 -23.11 -13.67 -15.83
C ALA A 424 -23.30 -14.91 -16.71
N SER A 425 -23.65 -14.71 -17.97
CA SER A 425 -23.84 -15.83 -18.92
C SER A 425 -22.56 -16.63 -19.13
N SER A 426 -21.42 -15.97 -19.09
CA SER A 426 -20.09 -16.55 -19.01
C SER A 426 -19.11 -15.53 -18.47
N SER A 427 -18.06 -16.00 -17.81
CA SER A 427 -16.95 -15.16 -17.31
C SER A 427 -15.67 -15.98 -17.23
N HIS A 428 -14.54 -15.28 -17.23
CA HIS A 428 -13.34 -15.88 -16.67
C HIS A 428 -13.54 -16.15 -15.17
N PRO A 429 -13.00 -17.26 -14.62
CA PRO A 429 -13.31 -17.71 -13.26
C PRO A 429 -12.52 -16.93 -12.20
N VAL A 430 -12.81 -15.63 -12.05
CA VAL A 430 -12.13 -14.76 -11.06
C VAL A 430 -12.83 -14.83 -9.70
N THR A 431 -14.14 -14.55 -9.66
CA THR A 431 -14.90 -14.51 -8.40
C THR A 431 -15.48 -15.88 -8.02
N HIS A 432 -15.60 -16.77 -8.96
CA HIS A 432 -16.15 -18.12 -8.76
C HIS A 432 -15.51 -19.12 -9.72
N VAL A 433 -15.64 -20.39 -9.43
CA VAL A 433 -15.25 -21.48 -10.34
C VAL A 433 -16.09 -21.41 -11.62
N SER A 434 -15.49 -21.74 -12.76
CA SER A 434 -16.22 -21.76 -14.03
C SER A 434 -17.48 -22.62 -13.93
N ASN A 435 -18.61 -22.03 -14.29
CA ASN A 435 -19.91 -22.72 -14.41
C ASN A 435 -20.19 -23.23 -15.82
N SER A 436 -19.24 -23.11 -16.74
CA SER A 436 -19.38 -23.57 -18.12
C SER A 436 -19.54 -25.09 -18.17
N PRO A 437 -20.60 -25.60 -18.75
CA PRO A 437 -20.80 -27.05 -18.91
C PRO A 437 -19.94 -27.64 -20.03
N TYR A 438 -19.16 -26.81 -20.72
CA TYR A 438 -18.40 -27.22 -21.90
C TYR A 438 -16.91 -27.27 -21.60
N PRO A 439 -16.20 -28.30 -22.09
CA PRO A 439 -14.76 -28.38 -21.95
C PRO A 439 -14.08 -27.21 -22.68
N GLN A 440 -13.03 -26.69 -22.05
CA GLN A 440 -12.19 -25.64 -22.64
C GLN A 440 -11.00 -26.29 -23.36
N LEU A 441 -11.21 -26.72 -24.61
CA LEU A 441 -10.25 -27.55 -25.37
C LEU A 441 -8.91 -26.88 -25.65
N SER A 442 -8.89 -25.54 -25.68
CA SER A 442 -7.65 -24.77 -25.86
C SER A 442 -6.91 -24.46 -24.57
N LEU A 443 -7.50 -24.73 -23.42
CA LEU A 443 -6.89 -24.34 -22.14
C LEU A 443 -5.66 -25.21 -21.85
N ARG A 444 -4.54 -24.55 -21.56
CA ARG A 444 -3.29 -25.20 -21.12
C ARG A 444 -3.43 -25.71 -19.69
N PRO A 445 -2.67 -26.73 -19.28
CA PRO A 445 -2.63 -27.17 -17.88
C PRO A 445 -1.85 -26.21 -16.97
N PHE A 446 -1.13 -25.22 -17.54
CA PHE A 446 -0.33 -24.20 -16.85
C PHE A 446 -0.35 -22.89 -17.65
N MET A 447 -0.10 -21.80 -16.96
CA MET A 447 0.21 -20.51 -17.57
C MET A 447 1.65 -20.54 -18.08
N LEU A 448 1.92 -19.89 -19.19
CA LEU A 448 3.29 -19.78 -19.70
C LEU A 448 4.06 -18.66 -18.96
N ASN A 449 5.37 -18.85 -18.80
CA ASN A 449 6.29 -17.80 -18.41
C ASN A 449 6.47 -16.77 -19.54
N GLU A 450 7.18 -15.66 -19.24
CA GLU A 450 7.44 -14.58 -20.21
C GLU A 450 8.12 -15.05 -21.50
N ASP A 451 8.91 -16.11 -21.45
CA ASP A 451 9.52 -16.70 -22.63
C ASP A 451 8.49 -17.32 -23.59
N GLY A 452 7.24 -17.49 -23.15
CA GLY A 452 6.14 -18.07 -23.91
C GLY A 452 6.31 -19.55 -24.21
N LEU A 453 7.27 -20.21 -23.61
CA LEU A 453 7.66 -21.60 -23.87
C LEU A 453 7.61 -22.45 -22.62
N THR A 454 8.19 -21.95 -21.52
CA THR A 454 8.29 -22.71 -20.27
C THR A 454 7.02 -22.64 -19.45
N PRO A 455 6.64 -23.77 -18.79
CA PRO A 455 5.54 -23.78 -17.87
C PRO A 455 5.80 -22.88 -16.66
N GLY A 456 4.88 -21.96 -16.41
CA GLY A 456 4.82 -21.20 -15.17
C GLY A 456 3.86 -21.86 -14.18
N ARG A 457 2.97 -21.07 -13.58
CA ARG A 457 2.01 -21.55 -12.59
C ARG A 457 0.99 -22.48 -13.22
N ALA A 458 0.71 -23.60 -12.53
CA ALA A 458 -0.36 -24.52 -12.92
C ALA A 458 -1.73 -23.81 -12.92
N MET A 459 -2.58 -24.17 -13.87
CA MET A 459 -3.96 -23.68 -13.94
C MET A 459 -4.76 -24.25 -12.75
N GLY A 460 -5.41 -23.36 -12.02
CA GLY A 460 -6.38 -23.70 -10.98
C GLY A 460 -7.81 -23.66 -11.51
N THR A 461 -8.76 -23.82 -10.60
CA THR A 461 -10.20 -23.67 -10.89
C THR A 461 -10.61 -22.19 -10.97
N GLN A 462 -9.79 -21.30 -10.43
CA GLN A 462 -9.95 -19.84 -10.49
C GLN A 462 -8.64 -19.19 -10.89
N ILE A 463 -8.74 -17.94 -11.33
CA ILE A 463 -7.63 -17.06 -11.67
C ILE A 463 -7.71 -15.75 -10.90
N LEU A 464 -6.62 -14.98 -10.91
CA LEU A 464 -6.52 -13.67 -10.28
C LEU A 464 -6.70 -12.57 -11.33
N CYS A 465 -7.13 -11.39 -10.91
CA CYS A 465 -7.07 -10.19 -11.76
C CYS A 465 -5.64 -9.97 -12.28
N THR A 466 -4.65 -10.25 -11.42
CA THR A 466 -3.23 -10.12 -11.76
C THR A 466 -2.69 -11.20 -12.68
N ASP A 467 -3.47 -12.18 -13.07
CA ASP A 467 -3.07 -13.13 -14.13
C ASP A 467 -3.10 -12.50 -15.52
N CYS A 468 -3.85 -11.40 -15.66
CA CYS A 468 -3.91 -10.58 -16.87
C CYS A 468 -3.35 -9.19 -16.64
N HIS A 469 -3.69 -8.55 -15.50
CA HIS A 469 -3.27 -7.20 -15.14
C HIS A 469 -2.05 -7.27 -14.21
N ASN A 470 -0.86 -7.10 -14.78
CA ASN A 470 0.40 -7.28 -14.06
C ASN A 470 1.51 -6.46 -14.74
N SER A 471 2.64 -6.28 -14.06
CA SER A 471 3.84 -5.75 -14.71
C SER A 471 4.29 -6.68 -15.84
N ASP A 472 4.74 -6.09 -16.93
CA ASP A 472 5.15 -6.83 -18.15
C ASP A 472 6.46 -7.62 -17.98
N ASP A 473 7.17 -7.41 -16.87
CA ASP A 473 8.39 -8.11 -16.50
C ASP A 473 8.31 -8.73 -15.09
N ASN A 474 7.11 -9.10 -14.65
CA ASN A 474 6.88 -9.60 -13.30
C ASN A 474 7.61 -10.91 -12.98
N ARG A 475 8.06 -11.05 -11.72
CA ARG A 475 8.84 -12.20 -11.26
C ARG A 475 8.05 -13.50 -11.16
N GLU A 476 6.73 -13.43 -11.06
CA GLU A 476 5.89 -14.62 -10.96
C GLU A 476 5.97 -15.49 -12.22
N PHE A 477 6.18 -14.85 -13.36
CA PHE A 477 6.27 -15.51 -14.65
C PHE A 477 7.64 -15.37 -15.32
N GLY A 478 8.70 -15.17 -14.52
CA GLY A 478 10.09 -15.26 -14.99
C GLY A 478 10.79 -13.94 -15.28
N GLY A 479 10.13 -12.81 -15.10
CA GLY A 479 10.74 -11.49 -15.20
C GLY A 479 11.57 -11.08 -13.98
N ALA A 480 12.03 -9.84 -13.97
CA ALA A 480 12.83 -9.26 -12.90
C ALA A 480 12.08 -8.20 -12.08
N GLY A 481 10.98 -7.69 -12.60
CA GLY A 481 10.19 -6.61 -12.02
C GLY A 481 9.24 -7.05 -10.91
N PRO A 482 8.49 -6.10 -10.34
CA PRO A 482 7.52 -6.37 -9.29
C PRO A 482 6.29 -7.11 -9.83
N ASN A 483 5.70 -7.96 -8.99
CA ASN A 483 4.40 -8.55 -9.28
C ASN A 483 3.29 -7.54 -8.96
N GLY A 484 2.22 -7.57 -9.72
CA GLY A 484 1.03 -6.75 -9.49
C GLY A 484 0.87 -5.62 -10.52
N PRO A 485 -0.29 -4.96 -10.53
CA PRO A 485 -0.66 -4.00 -11.57
C PRO A 485 -0.07 -2.61 -11.31
N HIS A 486 1.23 -2.52 -11.02
CA HIS A 486 1.90 -1.24 -10.79
C HIS A 486 2.06 -0.44 -12.07
N GLY A 487 2.38 -1.11 -13.17
CA GLY A 487 2.51 -0.54 -14.49
C GLY A 487 2.99 -1.57 -15.49
N SER A 488 2.78 -1.30 -16.77
CA SER A 488 3.19 -2.15 -17.88
C SER A 488 3.42 -1.31 -19.13
N LYS A 489 4.27 -1.77 -20.02
CA LYS A 489 4.39 -1.20 -21.38
C LYS A 489 3.13 -1.42 -22.23
N TRP A 490 2.29 -2.37 -21.83
CA TRP A 490 1.03 -2.68 -22.52
C TRP A 490 -0.13 -1.91 -21.88
N THR A 491 -0.98 -1.33 -22.71
CA THR A 491 -2.17 -0.59 -22.27
C THR A 491 -3.05 -1.43 -21.34
N HIS A 492 -3.81 -0.78 -20.45
CA HIS A 492 -4.65 -1.41 -19.42
C HIS A 492 -3.86 -2.21 -18.38
N ILE A 493 -2.56 -1.92 -18.23
CA ILE A 493 -1.64 -2.63 -17.30
C ILE A 493 -1.70 -4.15 -17.57
N LEU A 494 -1.69 -4.55 -18.84
CA LEU A 494 -1.70 -5.95 -19.19
C LEU A 494 -0.29 -6.52 -19.10
N GLU A 495 -0.17 -7.76 -18.64
CA GLU A 495 1.11 -8.45 -18.53
C GLU A 495 1.76 -8.66 -19.90
N ARG A 496 0.93 -8.88 -20.94
CA ARG A 496 1.38 -9.18 -22.31
C ARG A 496 0.58 -8.38 -23.32
N GLN A 497 1.09 -8.37 -24.55
CA GLN A 497 0.41 -7.71 -25.64
C GLN A 497 -0.96 -8.33 -25.88
N TYR A 498 -1.95 -7.46 -25.97
CA TYR A 498 -3.29 -7.77 -26.44
C TYR A 498 -3.77 -6.64 -27.35
N VAL A 499 -3.80 -6.92 -28.64
CA VAL A 499 -4.29 -5.94 -29.62
C VAL A 499 -5.81 -6.06 -29.67
N MET A 500 -6.48 -5.02 -29.18
CA MET A 500 -7.94 -4.90 -29.21
C MET A 500 -8.43 -4.11 -30.42
N SER A 501 -7.61 -3.19 -30.92
CA SER A 501 -7.98 -2.33 -32.03
C SER A 501 -8.00 -3.10 -33.35
N GLN A 502 -9.12 -3.03 -33.99
CA GLN A 502 -9.24 -3.25 -35.43
C GLN A 502 -9.27 -1.85 -36.03
N ALA A 503 -8.21 -1.39 -36.62
CA ALA A 503 -8.14 -0.04 -37.23
C ALA A 503 -9.09 0.09 -38.43
N ALA A 504 -10.35 -0.28 -38.24
CA ALA A 504 -11.39 -0.24 -39.25
C ALA A 504 -12.15 1.07 -39.14
N VAL A 505 -11.94 1.92 -40.10
CA VAL A 505 -12.99 2.85 -40.47
C VAL A 505 -14.16 1.99 -41.02
N PRO A 506 -15.40 2.17 -40.53
CA PRO A 506 -16.55 1.45 -41.07
C PRO A 506 -16.54 1.48 -42.61
N GLY A 507 -16.56 0.32 -43.25
CA GLY A 507 -16.51 0.22 -44.70
C GLY A 507 -15.13 0.07 -45.35
N GLN A 508 -14.03 0.17 -44.59
CA GLN A 508 -12.70 -0.22 -45.10
C GLN A 508 -12.42 -1.68 -44.82
N LEU A 509 -11.92 -2.38 -45.88
CA LEU A 509 -11.31 -3.68 -45.68
C LEU A 509 -10.08 -3.54 -44.77
N ILE A 510 -9.98 -4.41 -43.77
CA ILE A 510 -8.72 -4.51 -43.04
C ILE A 510 -7.72 -5.11 -44.01
N ALA A 511 -6.89 -4.27 -44.60
CA ALA A 511 -5.75 -4.74 -45.37
C ALA A 511 -4.74 -5.28 -44.35
N ASN A 512 -4.75 -6.60 -44.15
CA ASN A 512 -3.68 -7.35 -43.49
C ASN A 512 -2.95 -6.59 -42.37
N LEU A 513 -3.63 -6.27 -41.24
CA LEU A 513 -2.96 -5.76 -40.05
C LEU A 513 -1.81 -6.70 -39.63
N PHE A 514 -1.97 -7.99 -39.91
CA PHE A 514 -0.96 -9.02 -39.71
C PHE A 514 -0.96 -9.95 -40.90
N PRO A 515 0.00 -9.83 -41.84
CA PRO A 515 0.06 -10.64 -43.05
C PRO A 515 0.22 -12.16 -42.80
N THR A 516 0.65 -12.51 -41.59
CA THR A 516 0.61 -13.86 -41.01
C THR A 516 0.22 -13.73 -39.56
N PRO A 517 -0.64 -14.61 -38.98
CA PRO A 517 -1.00 -14.51 -37.59
C PRO A 517 0.25 -14.69 -36.72
N ASP A 518 0.69 -13.64 -36.07
CA ASP A 518 1.78 -13.71 -35.11
C ASP A 518 1.25 -14.25 -33.77
N LEU A 519 1.38 -15.57 -33.62
CA LEU A 519 0.98 -16.29 -32.41
C LEU A 519 2.10 -16.33 -31.35
N SER A 520 3.17 -15.56 -31.56
CA SER A 520 4.32 -15.52 -30.64
C SER A 520 3.98 -14.88 -29.31
N VAL A 521 4.89 -15.05 -28.37
CA VAL A 521 4.81 -14.48 -27.00
C VAL A 521 4.78 -12.94 -26.98
N ASN A 522 5.20 -12.30 -28.05
CA ASN A 522 5.16 -10.85 -28.21
C ASN A 522 4.14 -10.42 -29.28
N GLY A 523 3.37 -11.34 -29.79
CA GLY A 523 2.36 -11.09 -30.81
C GLY A 523 1.06 -10.52 -30.25
N PRO A 524 0.15 -10.13 -31.12
CA PRO A 524 -1.10 -9.45 -30.75
C PRO A 524 -2.05 -10.28 -29.89
N TYR A 525 -1.83 -11.58 -29.79
CA TYR A 525 -2.64 -12.53 -29.03
C TYR A 525 -1.93 -13.07 -27.78
N ALA A 526 -0.77 -12.52 -27.44
CA ALA A 526 0.13 -13.06 -26.42
C ALA A 526 -0.52 -13.19 -25.04
N LEU A 527 -1.37 -12.24 -24.65
CA LEU A 527 -2.10 -12.31 -23.37
C LEU A 527 -2.99 -13.56 -23.31
N CYS A 528 -3.78 -13.81 -24.33
CA CYS A 528 -4.63 -14.99 -24.41
C CYS A 528 -3.79 -16.27 -24.50
N GLY A 529 -2.69 -16.23 -25.24
CA GLY A 529 -1.75 -17.34 -25.45
C GLY A 529 -1.05 -17.80 -24.17
N LYS A 530 -1.02 -16.99 -23.11
CA LYS A 530 -0.52 -17.37 -21.80
C LYS A 530 -1.25 -18.59 -21.23
N CYS A 531 -2.55 -18.65 -21.42
CA CYS A 531 -3.43 -19.69 -20.87
C CYS A 531 -4.04 -20.58 -21.95
N HIS A 532 -4.27 -20.06 -23.15
CA HIS A 532 -4.87 -20.78 -24.26
C HIS A 532 -3.82 -21.21 -25.27
N ASP A 533 -3.88 -22.47 -25.71
CA ASP A 533 -3.07 -22.95 -26.81
C ASP A 533 -3.59 -22.37 -28.11
N LEU A 534 -2.95 -21.33 -28.59
CA LEU A 534 -3.33 -20.66 -29.84
C LEU A 534 -3.20 -21.57 -31.06
N THR A 535 -2.34 -22.58 -31.01
CA THR A 535 -2.24 -23.56 -32.10
C THR A 535 -3.51 -24.42 -32.21
N GLN A 536 -4.11 -24.76 -31.06
CA GLN A 536 -5.40 -25.46 -31.01
C GLN A 536 -6.55 -24.56 -31.48
N VAL A 537 -6.49 -23.28 -31.14
CA VAL A 537 -7.48 -22.29 -31.57
C VAL A 537 -7.47 -22.17 -33.11
N VAL A 538 -6.30 -21.95 -33.72
CA VAL A 538 -6.18 -21.83 -35.18
C VAL A 538 -6.31 -23.17 -35.91
N ALA A 539 -6.18 -24.31 -35.22
CA ALA A 539 -6.54 -25.62 -35.77
C ALA A 539 -8.06 -25.85 -35.84
N ASN A 540 -8.85 -24.83 -35.42
CA ASN A 540 -10.32 -24.89 -35.43
C ASN A 540 -10.92 -25.99 -34.54
N THR A 541 -10.22 -26.37 -33.47
CA THR A 541 -10.70 -27.42 -32.55
C THR A 541 -11.88 -26.96 -31.69
N THR A 542 -11.99 -25.63 -31.47
CA THR A 542 -13.03 -25.02 -30.61
C THR A 542 -14.15 -24.38 -31.41
N PHE A 543 -13.83 -23.81 -32.57
CA PHE A 543 -14.75 -23.17 -33.52
C PHE A 543 -14.15 -23.24 -34.93
N SER A 544 -14.93 -23.67 -35.89
CA SER A 544 -14.46 -23.99 -37.25
C SER A 544 -13.87 -22.82 -38.03
N GLU A 545 -14.15 -21.59 -37.64
CA GLU A 545 -13.74 -20.41 -38.38
C GLU A 545 -12.69 -19.55 -37.64
N HIS A 546 -12.15 -20.01 -36.50
CA HIS A 546 -11.11 -19.27 -35.81
C HIS A 546 -9.90 -18.99 -36.70
N ALA A 547 -9.40 -20.02 -37.40
CA ALA A 547 -8.25 -19.87 -38.31
C ALA A 547 -8.49 -18.80 -39.37
N ARG A 548 -9.68 -18.74 -39.92
CA ARG A 548 -10.04 -17.77 -40.95
C ARG A 548 -9.97 -16.35 -40.43
N HIS A 549 -10.65 -16.10 -39.30
CA HIS A 549 -10.70 -14.74 -38.72
C HIS A 549 -9.32 -14.28 -38.23
N ILE A 550 -8.56 -15.15 -37.55
CA ILE A 550 -7.22 -14.83 -37.07
C ILE A 550 -6.25 -14.61 -38.24
N ASN A 551 -6.33 -15.42 -39.32
CA ASN A 551 -5.50 -15.22 -40.52
C ASN A 551 -5.85 -13.92 -41.26
N ASP A 552 -7.10 -13.48 -41.18
CA ASP A 552 -7.55 -12.21 -41.72
C ASP A 552 -7.20 -11.02 -40.81
N GLY A 553 -6.58 -11.26 -39.65
CA GLY A 553 -6.07 -10.23 -38.72
C GLY A 553 -7.06 -9.74 -37.67
N PHE A 554 -8.17 -10.46 -37.45
CA PHE A 554 -9.13 -10.08 -36.40
C PHE A 554 -8.59 -10.35 -35.00
N SER A 555 -8.77 -9.40 -34.11
CA SER A 555 -8.46 -9.58 -32.69
C SER A 555 -9.52 -10.44 -31.99
N CYS A 556 -9.14 -11.05 -30.87
CA CYS A 556 -10.09 -11.79 -30.05
C CYS A 556 -11.25 -10.89 -29.56
N SER A 557 -10.97 -9.61 -29.29
CA SER A 557 -11.95 -8.63 -28.83
C SER A 557 -13.01 -8.25 -29.87
N THR A 558 -12.82 -8.61 -31.14
CA THR A 558 -13.90 -8.46 -32.14
C THR A 558 -15.15 -9.26 -31.76
N CYS A 559 -14.95 -10.42 -31.15
CA CYS A 559 -16.02 -11.38 -30.83
C CYS A 559 -16.10 -11.73 -29.33
N HIS A 560 -15.07 -11.49 -28.54
CA HIS A 560 -14.99 -11.93 -27.14
C HIS A 560 -14.72 -10.77 -26.19
N THR A 561 -15.52 -10.69 -25.12
CA THR A 561 -15.19 -9.83 -23.96
C THR A 561 -14.24 -10.57 -23.03
N ALA A 562 -13.17 -9.90 -22.57
CA ALA A 562 -12.13 -10.56 -21.77
C ALA A 562 -12.57 -10.87 -20.32
N HIS A 563 -13.48 -10.10 -19.75
CA HIS A 563 -13.92 -10.31 -18.37
C HIS A 563 -15.07 -11.29 -18.28
N GLY A 564 -16.19 -10.96 -18.90
CA GLY A 564 -17.41 -11.73 -18.84
C GLY A 564 -18.60 -10.93 -19.37
N MET A 565 -19.71 -11.60 -19.49
CA MET A 565 -20.94 -11.03 -20.00
C MET A 565 -21.95 -10.88 -18.86
N GLY A 566 -21.96 -9.70 -18.23
CA GLY A 566 -22.81 -9.39 -17.08
C GLY A 566 -24.29 -9.15 -17.41
N ALA A 567 -24.62 -9.06 -18.71
CA ALA A 567 -25.99 -8.94 -19.20
C ALA A 567 -26.13 -9.72 -20.50
N THR A 568 -27.35 -10.04 -20.87
CA THR A 568 -27.67 -10.69 -22.16
C THR A 568 -28.69 -9.86 -22.91
N SER A 569 -28.64 -9.90 -24.23
CA SER A 569 -29.77 -9.50 -25.07
C SER A 569 -30.34 -10.76 -25.72
N GLY A 570 -31.62 -10.75 -26.08
CA GLY A 570 -32.30 -11.91 -26.67
C GLY A 570 -31.64 -12.51 -27.92
N SER A 571 -30.72 -11.78 -28.56
CA SER A 571 -29.98 -12.21 -29.76
C SER A 571 -28.55 -12.66 -29.47
N ILE A 572 -27.99 -12.30 -28.30
CA ILE A 572 -26.63 -12.68 -27.89
C ILE A 572 -26.75 -13.32 -26.51
N SER A 573 -26.55 -14.64 -26.45
CA SER A 573 -26.67 -15.41 -25.19
C SER A 573 -25.51 -15.18 -24.23
N GLY A 574 -24.39 -14.62 -24.71
CA GLY A 574 -23.18 -14.36 -23.91
C GLY A 574 -22.37 -15.60 -23.57
N GLU A 575 -22.74 -16.78 -24.03
CA GLU A 575 -21.96 -17.99 -23.80
C GLU A 575 -20.58 -17.87 -24.43
N ARG A 576 -19.57 -18.47 -23.79
CA ARG A 576 -18.16 -18.46 -24.24
C ARG A 576 -17.56 -17.06 -24.39
N LEU A 577 -18.00 -16.11 -23.56
CA LEU A 577 -17.56 -14.72 -23.62
C LEU A 577 -17.90 -14.03 -24.96
N VAL A 578 -18.84 -14.57 -25.75
CA VAL A 578 -19.18 -13.98 -27.03
C VAL A 578 -20.00 -12.70 -26.82
N ASN A 579 -19.40 -11.61 -27.22
CA ASN A 579 -19.98 -10.28 -27.40
C ASN A 579 -19.24 -9.64 -28.57
N PHE A 580 -19.87 -8.74 -29.27
CA PHE A 580 -19.28 -8.19 -30.50
C PHE A 580 -18.96 -6.72 -30.33
N ASP A 581 -17.80 -6.32 -30.84
CA ASP A 581 -17.41 -4.93 -30.94
C ASP A 581 -18.16 -4.25 -32.10
N VAL A 582 -19.09 -3.37 -31.79
CA VAL A 582 -19.89 -2.67 -32.81
C VAL A 582 -19.13 -1.58 -33.58
N ASN A 583 -17.88 -1.30 -33.20
CA ASN A 583 -17.00 -0.52 -34.06
C ASN A 583 -16.49 -1.36 -35.26
N VAL A 584 -16.59 -2.69 -35.18
CA VAL A 584 -16.11 -3.63 -36.20
C VAL A 584 -17.27 -4.33 -36.92
N VAL A 585 -18.31 -4.67 -36.15
CA VAL A 585 -19.45 -5.42 -36.67
C VAL A 585 -20.73 -4.58 -36.65
N ALA A 586 -21.63 -4.85 -37.60
CA ALA A 586 -22.93 -4.18 -37.73
C ALA A 586 -24.05 -5.24 -37.90
N PRO A 587 -25.32 -4.86 -37.71
CA PRO A 587 -26.46 -5.68 -38.06
C PRO A 587 -26.42 -6.13 -39.54
N ASN A 588 -26.94 -7.30 -39.85
CA ASN A 588 -27.07 -7.77 -41.23
C ASN A 588 -28.41 -7.26 -41.79
N GLY A 589 -28.36 -6.11 -42.47
CA GLY A 589 -29.56 -5.39 -42.84
C GLY A 589 -30.40 -5.02 -41.62
N ASN A 590 -31.66 -5.47 -41.59
CA ASN A 590 -32.57 -5.27 -40.47
C ASN A 590 -32.47 -6.36 -39.38
N THR A 591 -31.62 -7.37 -39.55
CA THR A 591 -31.47 -8.46 -38.60
C THR A 591 -30.44 -8.09 -37.55
N PRO A 592 -30.81 -8.08 -36.26
CA PRO A 592 -29.89 -7.73 -35.17
C PRO A 592 -28.65 -8.66 -35.13
N ILE A 593 -27.55 -8.13 -34.59
CA ILE A 593 -26.36 -8.91 -34.28
C ILE A 593 -26.77 -10.07 -33.38
N SER A 594 -26.41 -11.31 -33.74
CA SER A 594 -26.73 -12.47 -32.92
C SER A 594 -25.67 -13.57 -33.05
N TYR A 595 -25.61 -14.40 -32.02
CA TYR A 595 -24.81 -15.61 -31.97
C TYR A 595 -25.67 -16.78 -31.53
N ASN A 596 -25.66 -17.84 -32.31
CA ASN A 596 -26.35 -19.09 -32.00
C ASN A 596 -25.33 -20.20 -31.67
N ARG A 597 -25.28 -20.56 -30.39
CA ARG A 597 -24.35 -21.58 -29.89
C ARG A 597 -24.61 -22.99 -30.46
N ALA A 598 -25.88 -23.35 -30.65
CA ALA A 598 -26.23 -24.70 -31.10
C ALA A 598 -25.75 -24.98 -32.53
N THR A 599 -25.73 -23.95 -33.36
CA THR A 599 -25.27 -24.03 -34.73
C THR A 599 -23.85 -23.44 -34.92
N ASN A 600 -23.25 -22.86 -33.88
CA ASN A 600 -21.99 -22.12 -33.96
C ASN A 600 -21.99 -21.08 -35.10
N SER A 601 -23.05 -20.30 -35.22
CA SER A 601 -23.21 -19.36 -36.32
C SER A 601 -23.52 -17.95 -35.81
N CYS A 602 -23.08 -16.96 -36.56
CA CYS A 602 -23.34 -15.55 -36.30
C CYS A 602 -24.25 -14.95 -37.36
N THR A 603 -25.13 -14.02 -36.96
CA THR A 603 -25.83 -13.12 -37.90
C THR A 603 -25.35 -11.73 -37.66
N LEU A 604 -24.55 -11.19 -38.56
CA LEU A 604 -23.96 -9.86 -38.50
C LEU A 604 -23.32 -9.50 -39.83
N THR A 605 -22.94 -8.26 -40.02
CA THR A 605 -22.09 -7.83 -41.13
C THR A 605 -20.75 -7.38 -40.53
N CYS A 606 -19.66 -7.92 -41.05
CA CYS A 606 -18.30 -7.59 -40.69
C CYS A 606 -17.51 -7.26 -41.96
N HIS A 607 -16.91 -6.07 -42.06
CA HIS A 607 -16.14 -5.61 -43.21
C HIS A 607 -16.85 -5.88 -44.58
N GLN A 608 -18.13 -5.51 -44.69
CA GLN A 608 -18.99 -5.72 -45.83
C GLN A 608 -19.31 -7.22 -46.14
N HIS A 609 -18.83 -8.14 -45.31
CA HIS A 609 -19.19 -9.54 -45.41
C HIS A 609 -20.39 -9.83 -44.49
N ALA A 610 -21.49 -10.29 -45.12
CA ALA A 610 -22.71 -10.62 -44.38
C ALA A 610 -22.67 -12.07 -43.91
N HIS A 611 -22.84 -12.27 -42.61
CA HIS A 611 -23.08 -13.58 -42.00
C HIS A 611 -24.59 -13.76 -41.79
N SER A 612 -25.16 -14.82 -42.30
CA SER A 612 -26.61 -15.04 -42.34
C SER A 612 -27.15 -15.98 -41.26
N GLY A 613 -26.31 -16.39 -40.31
CA GLY A 613 -26.73 -17.33 -39.26
C GLY A 613 -26.87 -18.79 -39.73
N VAL A 614 -26.53 -19.11 -40.96
CA VAL A 614 -26.49 -20.47 -41.44
C VAL A 614 -25.07 -21.01 -41.24
N ALA A 615 -24.96 -22.24 -40.68
CA ALA A 615 -23.66 -22.90 -40.57
C ALA A 615 -23.00 -22.96 -41.95
N ALA A 616 -21.74 -22.55 -42.06
CA ALA A 616 -21.02 -22.70 -43.31
C ALA A 616 -21.05 -24.19 -43.74
N PRO A 617 -21.42 -24.52 -45.00
CA PRO A 617 -21.34 -25.88 -45.46
C PRO A 617 -19.91 -26.38 -45.29
N ALA A 618 -19.76 -27.60 -44.77
CA ALA A 618 -18.45 -28.22 -44.57
C ALA A 618 -17.58 -28.03 -45.83
N ALA A 619 -16.41 -27.43 -45.66
CA ALA A 619 -15.55 -27.02 -46.76
C ALA A 619 -15.34 -28.20 -47.73
N VAL A 620 -15.91 -28.10 -48.92
CA VAL A 620 -15.55 -28.98 -50.04
C VAL A 620 -14.08 -28.71 -50.32
N LYS A 621 -13.22 -29.68 -49.98
CA LYS A 621 -11.81 -29.68 -50.37
C LYS A 621 -11.73 -29.49 -51.87
N ARG A 622 -11.52 -28.28 -52.36
CA ARG A 622 -11.10 -28.08 -53.74
C ARG A 622 -9.69 -28.66 -53.86
N ARG A 623 -9.63 -29.86 -54.43
CA ARG A 623 -8.36 -30.41 -54.94
C ARG A 623 -7.84 -29.43 -55.99
N LYS A 624 -6.65 -28.93 -55.81
CA LYS A 624 -5.71 -28.59 -56.87
C LYS A 624 -4.52 -29.53 -56.78
#